data_41ecfcde9bd0ba1b49bdade44a6de715
#
_entry.id   41ecfcde9bd0ba1b49bdade44a6de715
#
_cell.length_a   1.000
_cell.length_b   1.000
_cell.length_c   1.000
_cell.angle_alpha   90.00
_cell.angle_beta   90.00
_cell.angle_gamma   90.00
#
_symmetry.space_group_name_H-M   'P 1'
#
loop_
_entity.id
_entity.type
_entity.pdbx_description
1 polymer ?
#
loop_
_entity_poly.entity_id
_entity_poly.type
_entity_poly.pdbx_seq_one_letter_code
_entity_poly.pdbx_strand_id
1 'polypeptide(L)'
;MLHLVCLLLLLLSATLVHAWIQYPPNGFATMTHYSLPQDYVASCGCTPSSTHFPTAALSQMAFGSSTAYGPACGRCFNLTLLNTFLSDPPFYPSVVKSVVIKVTDLCPISSDWCTATESKPNQAGNYLNFDLAFPSPSIPSDFFPSNATLYGYTDFGVWNISYASVSCNTSWAGASDAAAVGSVTSLSTSGCCPADPTGSANDTCPSYSDNNGIPPNTGTSDAKSRVALYTPALIITLTQALLISL
;
A
#
# COMPACT_ATOMS: atom_id res chain seq x y z
N MET A 1 34.36 1.46 32.36
CA MET A 1 33.04 0.82 32.45
C MET A 1 31.89 1.74 32.00
N LEU A 2 31.81 2.97 32.44
CA LEU A 2 30.73 3.92 32.09
C LEU A 2 30.64 4.18 30.56
N HIS A 3 31.77 4.35 29.86
CA HIS A 3 31.80 4.54 28.41
C HIS A 3 31.29 3.34 27.60
N LEU A 4 31.55 2.13 28.10
CA LEU A 4 31.09 0.90 27.44
C LEU A 4 29.56 0.71 27.58
N VAL A 5 29.01 1.09 28.73
CA VAL A 5 27.56 1.05 29.00
C VAL A 5 26.82 2.10 28.17
N CYS A 6 27.36 3.32 28.03
CA CYS A 6 26.79 4.34 27.14
C CYS A 6 26.83 3.92 25.68
N LEU A 7 27.89 3.27 25.21
CA LEU A 7 27.99 2.77 23.84
C LEU A 7 26.97 1.65 23.57
N LEU A 8 26.77 0.76 24.56
CA LEU A 8 25.75 -0.30 24.46
C LEU A 8 24.32 0.24 24.45
N LEU A 9 24.04 1.27 25.25
CA LEU A 9 22.73 1.93 25.27
C LEU A 9 22.42 2.69 23.99
N LEU A 10 23.44 3.28 23.34
CA LEU A 10 23.30 3.94 22.04
C LEU A 10 23.06 2.94 20.89
N LEU A 11 23.59 1.72 20.99
CA LEU A 11 23.38 0.67 20.01
C LEU A 11 21.98 0.03 20.12
N LEU A 12 21.35 0.06 21.29
CA LEU A 12 19.99 -0.47 21.50
C LEU A 12 18.87 0.49 21.08
N SER A 13 19.16 1.75 20.81
CA SER A 13 18.17 2.76 20.43
C SER A 13 18.04 2.97 18.91
N ALA A 14 18.65 2.12 18.08
CA ALA A 14 18.35 2.06 16.67
C ALA A 14 16.96 1.44 16.46
N THR A 15 15.92 2.18 16.83
CA THR A 15 14.55 1.88 16.37
C THR A 15 14.57 1.93 14.86
N LEU A 16 14.25 0.81 14.23
CA LEU A 16 14.00 0.76 12.79
C LEU A 16 12.83 1.73 12.51
N VAL A 17 13.15 2.92 12.08
CA VAL A 17 12.13 3.86 11.58
C VAL A 17 11.69 3.29 10.25
N HIS A 18 10.55 2.62 10.24
CA HIS A 18 9.89 2.22 9.01
C HIS A 18 9.24 3.48 8.43
N ALA A 19 9.65 3.87 7.24
CA ALA A 19 9.08 5.03 6.56
C ALA A 19 7.68 4.77 5.98
N TRP A 20 7.17 3.53 6.07
CA TRP A 20 5.93 3.08 5.44
C TRP A 20 5.04 2.34 6.43
N ILE A 21 3.71 2.47 6.25
CA ILE A 21 2.74 1.79 7.10
C ILE A 21 2.89 0.28 6.95
N GLN A 22 3.20 -0.38 8.06
CA GLN A 22 3.12 -1.83 8.18
C GLN A 22 1.69 -2.19 8.62
N TYR A 23 1.02 -3.05 7.90
CA TYR A 23 -0.35 -3.44 8.19
C TYR A 23 -0.47 -4.95 8.47
N PRO A 24 -1.37 -5.35 9.39
CA PRO A 24 -1.61 -6.76 9.68
C PRO A 24 -2.25 -7.46 8.46
N PRO A 25 -2.26 -8.81 8.43
CA PRO A 25 -2.84 -9.57 7.33
C PRO A 25 -4.36 -9.39 7.20
N ASN A 26 -5.04 -8.87 8.20
CA ASN A 26 -6.46 -8.54 8.18
C ASN A 26 -6.75 -7.32 9.08
N GLY A 27 -7.86 -6.65 8.81
CA GLY A 27 -8.24 -5.46 9.56
C GLY A 27 -9.36 -4.69 8.90
N PHE A 28 -9.44 -3.40 9.23
CA PHE A 28 -10.39 -2.46 8.66
C PHE A 28 -9.68 -1.40 7.82
N ALA A 29 -10.37 -0.93 6.79
CA ALA A 29 -9.89 0.09 5.87
C ALA A 29 -11.05 0.91 5.32
N THR A 30 -10.74 1.94 4.55
CA THR A 30 -11.72 2.55 3.65
C THR A 30 -11.56 2.00 2.24
N MET A 31 -12.63 2.09 1.46
CA MET A 31 -12.61 1.84 0.02
C MET A 31 -13.29 2.97 -0.71
N THR A 32 -12.61 3.46 -1.72
CA THR A 32 -13.11 4.36 -2.76
C THR A 32 -13.07 3.64 -4.10
N HIS A 33 -13.45 4.31 -5.19
CA HIS A 33 -13.28 3.75 -6.52
C HIS A 33 -12.88 4.82 -7.52
N TYR A 34 -12.21 4.39 -8.59
CA TYR A 34 -11.78 5.25 -9.69
C TYR A 34 -11.92 4.55 -11.03
N SER A 35 -12.10 5.34 -12.08
CA SER A 35 -12.14 4.80 -13.45
C SER A 35 -10.72 4.59 -13.96
N LEU A 36 -10.37 3.35 -14.26
CA LEU A 36 -9.09 3.01 -14.85
C LEU A 36 -9.20 3.07 -16.38
N PRO A 37 -8.38 3.89 -17.08
CA PRO A 37 -8.37 3.92 -18.54
C PRO A 37 -7.98 2.56 -19.15
N GLN A 38 -8.54 2.25 -20.33
CA GLN A 38 -8.43 0.91 -20.93
C GLN A 38 -7.00 0.50 -21.26
N ASP A 39 -6.15 1.45 -21.67
CA ASP A 39 -4.74 1.21 -22.06
C ASP A 39 -3.73 1.64 -20.98
N TYR A 40 -4.23 1.88 -19.78
CA TYR A 40 -3.39 2.38 -18.70
C TYR A 40 -2.46 1.29 -18.15
N VAL A 41 -1.19 1.60 -18.00
CA VAL A 41 -0.23 0.78 -17.26
C VAL A 41 -0.16 1.35 -15.84
N ALA A 42 -0.60 0.56 -14.89
CA ALA A 42 -0.66 0.96 -13.48
C ALA A 42 0.72 1.12 -12.85
N SER A 43 0.83 1.80 -11.72
CA SER A 43 2.10 2.16 -11.05
C SER A 43 3.01 0.97 -10.76
N CYS A 44 2.46 -0.22 -10.58
CA CYS A 44 3.23 -1.47 -10.49
C CYS A 44 3.79 -1.96 -11.83
N GLY A 45 3.48 -1.30 -12.95
CA GLY A 45 3.80 -1.80 -14.29
C GLY A 45 2.86 -2.93 -14.76
N CYS A 46 1.75 -3.16 -14.04
CA CYS A 46 0.73 -4.11 -14.47
C CYS A 46 -0.03 -3.55 -15.68
N THR A 47 -0.08 -4.36 -16.74
CA THR A 47 -0.71 -4.01 -18.01
C THR A 47 -2.22 -4.24 -18.00
N PRO A 48 -2.96 -3.81 -19.02
CA PRO A 48 -4.39 -4.11 -19.17
C PRO A 48 -4.75 -5.60 -19.06
N SER A 49 -3.83 -6.51 -19.42
CA SER A 49 -4.02 -7.95 -19.20
C SER A 49 -4.26 -8.33 -17.74
N SER A 50 -3.64 -7.62 -16.80
CA SER A 50 -3.89 -7.77 -15.34
C SER A 50 -5.06 -6.92 -14.88
N THR A 51 -5.13 -5.66 -15.32
CA THR A 51 -6.04 -4.68 -14.74
C THR A 51 -7.49 -4.78 -15.21
N HIS A 52 -7.79 -5.63 -16.20
CA HIS A 52 -9.19 -5.95 -16.52
C HIS A 52 -9.83 -6.92 -15.50
N PHE A 53 -9.02 -7.64 -14.70
CA PHE A 53 -9.49 -8.36 -13.52
C PHE A 53 -9.69 -7.41 -12.33
N PRO A 54 -10.29 -7.85 -11.21
CA PRO A 54 -10.45 -6.98 -10.05
C PRO A 54 -9.10 -6.50 -9.50
N THR A 55 -8.86 -5.20 -9.55
CA THR A 55 -7.64 -4.56 -9.06
C THR A 55 -7.95 -3.29 -8.27
N ALA A 56 -6.99 -2.84 -7.48
CA ALA A 56 -7.10 -1.59 -6.74
C ALA A 56 -5.75 -0.87 -6.65
N ALA A 57 -5.82 0.46 -6.50
CA ALA A 57 -4.72 1.23 -5.94
C ALA A 57 -4.75 1.14 -4.41
N LEU A 58 -3.57 1.12 -3.78
CA LEU A 58 -3.44 1.17 -2.33
C LEU A 58 -2.89 2.52 -1.90
N SER A 59 -3.36 3.05 -0.76
CA SER A 59 -2.87 4.30 -0.19
C SER A 59 -1.35 4.32 -0.09
N GLN A 60 -0.72 5.43 -0.49
CA GLN A 60 0.72 5.57 -0.73
C GLN A 60 1.61 5.01 0.37
N MET A 61 1.31 5.34 1.63
CA MET A 61 2.15 4.92 2.76
C MET A 61 2.06 3.42 3.04
N ALA A 62 0.95 2.77 2.69
CA ALA A 62 0.79 1.32 2.76
C ALA A 62 1.30 0.62 1.49
N PHE A 63 1.26 1.32 0.36
CA PHE A 63 1.82 0.86 -0.90
C PHE A 63 3.36 0.75 -0.84
N GLY A 64 4.00 1.65 -0.09
CA GLY A 64 5.43 1.63 0.16
C GLY A 64 6.29 2.30 -0.92
N SER A 65 5.69 3.19 -1.71
CA SER A 65 6.41 4.04 -2.68
C SER A 65 5.65 5.33 -2.91
N SER A 66 6.34 6.39 -3.30
CA SER A 66 5.75 7.70 -3.61
C SER A 66 5.69 8.02 -5.10
N THR A 67 6.34 7.26 -5.96
CA THR A 67 6.54 7.64 -7.37
C THR A 67 6.23 6.55 -8.37
N ALA A 68 6.44 5.27 -8.03
CA ALA A 68 6.29 4.16 -8.97
C ALA A 68 5.88 2.88 -8.23
N TYR A 69 6.46 1.73 -8.54
CA TYR A 69 6.13 0.50 -7.85
C TYR A 69 6.67 0.45 -6.40
N GLY A 70 6.02 -0.34 -5.55
CA GLY A 70 6.38 -0.55 -4.16
C GLY A 70 6.13 -1.98 -3.69
N PRO A 71 6.47 -2.30 -2.43
CA PRO A 71 6.37 -3.66 -1.87
C PRO A 71 4.94 -4.23 -1.85
N ALA A 72 3.91 -3.38 -1.94
CA ALA A 72 2.53 -3.84 -2.00
C ALA A 72 2.11 -4.32 -3.39
N CYS A 73 2.88 -4.01 -4.43
CA CYS A 73 2.58 -4.45 -5.79
C CYS A 73 2.35 -5.96 -5.86
N GLY A 74 1.27 -6.35 -6.50
CA GLY A 74 0.90 -7.74 -6.72
C GLY A 74 0.24 -8.44 -5.54
N ARG A 75 0.20 -7.85 -4.34
CA ARG A 75 -0.50 -8.44 -3.19
C ARG A 75 -2.00 -8.52 -3.42
N CYS A 76 -2.62 -9.60 -2.94
CA CYS A 76 -4.07 -9.79 -3.06
C CYS A 76 -4.76 -9.69 -1.70
N PHE A 77 -5.95 -9.10 -1.74
CA PHE A 77 -6.80 -8.92 -0.57
C PHE A 77 -8.25 -9.26 -0.90
N ASN A 78 -8.93 -9.94 0.01
CA ASN A 78 -10.37 -10.03 0.01
C ASN A 78 -10.92 -8.80 0.74
N LEU A 79 -11.68 -7.97 0.03
CA LEU A 79 -12.31 -6.75 0.55
C LEU A 79 -13.81 -7.00 0.71
N THR A 80 -14.37 -6.66 1.88
CA THR A 80 -15.81 -6.85 2.17
C THR A 80 -16.42 -5.52 2.61
N LEU A 81 -17.49 -5.08 1.95
CA LEU A 81 -18.25 -3.89 2.32
C LEU A 81 -18.92 -4.05 3.67
N LEU A 82 -18.79 -3.07 4.54
CA LEU A 82 -19.45 -3.03 5.85
C LEU A 82 -20.58 -2.00 5.87
N ASN A 83 -20.26 -0.74 5.63
CA ASN A 83 -21.20 0.37 5.55
C ASN A 83 -20.58 1.56 4.84
N THR A 84 -21.42 2.52 4.47
CA THR A 84 -20.95 3.80 3.91
C THR A 84 -20.46 4.72 5.00
N PHE A 85 -19.43 5.55 4.66
CA PHE A 85 -18.88 6.50 5.62
C PHE A 85 -19.52 7.89 5.53
N LEU A 86 -19.82 8.38 4.32
CA LEU A 86 -20.27 9.75 4.10
C LEU A 86 -21.79 9.94 4.19
N SER A 87 -22.59 8.87 4.11
CA SER A 87 -24.05 8.99 4.17
C SER A 87 -24.57 9.07 5.60
N ASP A 88 -25.67 9.81 5.80
CA ASP A 88 -26.38 9.94 7.07
C ASP A 88 -27.87 9.63 6.85
N PRO A 89 -28.42 8.55 7.46
CA PRO A 89 -27.70 7.54 8.24
C PRO A 89 -26.75 6.69 7.37
N PRO A 90 -25.77 6.00 7.96
CA PRO A 90 -24.93 5.06 7.21
C PRO A 90 -25.74 3.97 6.53
N PHE A 91 -25.43 3.68 5.27
CA PHE A 91 -26.06 2.60 4.53
C PHE A 91 -25.33 1.26 4.81
N TYR A 92 -26.07 0.23 5.12
CA TYR A 92 -25.58 -1.13 5.34
C TYR A 92 -26.10 -2.04 4.21
N PRO A 93 -25.20 -2.74 3.47
CA PRO A 93 -25.63 -3.69 2.47
C PRO A 93 -26.50 -4.79 3.08
N SER A 94 -27.64 -5.09 2.47
CA SER A 94 -28.52 -6.20 2.90
C SER A 94 -27.94 -7.58 2.57
N VAL A 95 -27.00 -7.65 1.62
CA VAL A 95 -26.26 -8.85 1.22
C VAL A 95 -24.78 -8.55 1.30
N VAL A 96 -24.02 -9.48 1.83
CA VAL A 96 -22.55 -9.36 1.89
C VAL A 96 -21.99 -9.21 0.49
N LYS A 97 -21.26 -8.13 0.26
CA LYS A 97 -20.54 -7.85 -0.99
C LYS A 97 -19.05 -7.92 -0.70
N SER A 98 -18.35 -8.81 -1.39
CA SER A 98 -16.89 -8.95 -1.29
C SER A 98 -16.27 -9.16 -2.66
N VAL A 99 -15.00 -8.76 -2.78
CA VAL A 99 -14.19 -8.92 -3.99
C VAL A 99 -12.75 -9.22 -3.61
N VAL A 100 -12.13 -10.15 -4.31
CA VAL A 100 -10.69 -10.36 -4.20
C VAL A 100 -10.01 -9.50 -5.25
N ILE A 101 -9.18 -8.56 -4.80
CA ILE A 101 -8.41 -7.65 -5.66
C ILE A 101 -6.92 -7.98 -5.64
N LYS A 102 -6.22 -7.55 -6.69
CA LYS A 102 -4.78 -7.45 -6.72
C LYS A 102 -4.37 -5.98 -6.67
N VAL A 103 -3.40 -5.63 -5.84
CA VAL A 103 -2.82 -4.28 -5.83
C VAL A 103 -1.96 -4.10 -7.07
N THR A 104 -2.34 -3.18 -7.92
CA THR A 104 -1.65 -2.87 -9.19
C THR A 104 -1.26 -1.41 -9.30
N ASP A 105 -1.80 -0.54 -8.43
CA ASP A 105 -1.65 0.89 -8.56
C ASP A 105 -1.43 1.59 -7.22
N LEU A 106 -0.99 2.83 -7.29
CA LEU A 106 -0.72 3.74 -6.16
C LEU A 106 -1.84 4.77 -6.05
N CYS A 107 -2.46 4.88 -4.87
CA CYS A 107 -3.28 6.03 -4.53
C CYS A 107 -2.42 7.08 -3.80
N PRO A 108 -2.16 8.26 -4.43
CA PRO A 108 -1.21 9.23 -3.88
C PRO A 108 -1.72 9.89 -2.60
N ILE A 109 -0.79 10.29 -1.73
CA ILE A 109 -1.09 10.94 -0.44
C ILE A 109 -1.82 12.28 -0.60
N SER A 110 -1.80 12.87 -1.78
CA SER A 110 -2.57 14.07 -2.14
C SER A 110 -4.05 13.81 -2.42
N SER A 111 -4.46 12.55 -2.53
CA SER A 111 -5.86 12.15 -2.71
C SER A 111 -6.57 12.12 -1.35
N ASP A 112 -7.82 12.60 -1.27
CA ASP A 112 -8.55 12.85 -0.03
C ASP A 112 -8.60 11.67 0.94
N TRP A 113 -8.65 10.44 0.45
CA TRP A 113 -8.79 9.23 1.26
C TRP A 113 -7.49 8.44 1.46
N CYS A 114 -6.44 8.77 0.69
CA CYS A 114 -5.14 8.11 0.75
C CYS A 114 -4.11 8.87 1.59
N THR A 115 -4.56 9.83 2.41
CA THR A 115 -3.75 10.76 3.21
C THR A 115 -3.14 10.17 4.47
N ALA A 116 -3.45 8.91 4.81
CA ALA A 116 -2.93 8.29 6.03
C ALA A 116 -1.39 8.22 6.01
N THR A 117 -0.80 8.49 7.18
CA THR A 117 0.64 8.34 7.45
C THR A 117 0.84 7.34 8.58
N GLU A 118 2.08 7.02 8.93
CA GLU A 118 2.37 6.12 10.07
C GLU A 118 1.74 6.59 11.39
N SER A 119 1.62 7.91 11.57
CA SER A 119 1.15 8.53 12.82
C SER A 119 -0.27 9.09 12.75
N LYS A 120 -0.87 9.16 11.55
CA LYS A 120 -2.17 9.79 11.36
C LYS A 120 -3.04 8.97 10.41
N PRO A 121 -4.21 8.49 10.85
CA PRO A 121 -5.17 7.82 9.98
C PRO A 121 -5.83 8.83 9.01
N ASN A 122 -6.54 8.33 8.02
CA ASN A 122 -7.40 9.12 7.15
C ASN A 122 -8.65 9.63 7.91
N GLN A 123 -9.53 10.35 7.23
CA GLN A 123 -10.71 10.97 7.82
C GLN A 123 -11.67 9.98 8.49
N ALA A 124 -11.68 8.71 8.06
CA ALA A 124 -12.49 7.65 8.65
C ALA A 124 -11.79 6.90 9.80
N GLY A 125 -10.62 7.34 10.23
CA GLY A 125 -9.85 6.69 11.30
C GLY A 125 -9.07 5.46 10.85
N ASN A 126 -8.94 5.20 9.54
CA ASN A 126 -8.24 4.05 8.99
C ASN A 126 -6.87 4.43 8.43
N TYR A 127 -5.92 3.50 8.50
CA TYR A 127 -4.57 3.68 7.95
C TYR A 127 -4.44 3.23 6.50
N LEU A 128 -5.40 2.44 6.00
CA LEU A 128 -5.45 1.95 4.64
C LEU A 128 -6.68 2.49 3.92
N ASN A 129 -6.48 2.82 2.63
CA ASN A 129 -7.55 2.99 1.66
C ASN A 129 -7.25 2.13 0.43
N PHE A 130 -8.22 1.36 -0.01
CA PHE A 130 -8.20 0.67 -1.29
C PHE A 130 -9.05 1.48 -2.26
N ASP A 131 -8.45 1.98 -3.32
CA ASP A 131 -9.17 2.67 -4.39
C ASP A 131 -9.42 1.66 -5.52
N LEU A 132 -10.66 1.15 -5.56
CA LEU A 132 -11.04 0.06 -6.45
C LEU A 132 -11.12 0.53 -7.90
N ALA A 133 -10.49 -0.16 -8.82
CA ALA A 133 -10.68 0.07 -10.25
C ALA A 133 -12.11 -0.34 -10.65
N PHE A 134 -13.02 0.64 -10.73
CA PHE A 134 -14.44 0.43 -10.99
C PHE A 134 -15.02 1.62 -11.78
N PRO A 135 -15.88 1.36 -12.80
CA PRO A 135 -16.36 0.06 -13.23
C PRO A 135 -15.28 -0.83 -13.85
N SER A 136 -15.45 -2.14 -13.73
CA SER A 136 -14.57 -3.16 -14.29
C SER A 136 -15.41 -4.29 -14.88
N PRO A 137 -15.03 -4.90 -16.01
CA PRO A 137 -15.76 -6.02 -16.60
C PRO A 137 -15.79 -7.26 -15.71
N SER A 138 -14.86 -7.36 -14.75
CA SER A 138 -14.74 -8.50 -13.83
C SER A 138 -15.40 -8.27 -12.46
N ILE A 139 -15.99 -7.10 -12.24
CA ILE A 139 -16.72 -6.76 -11.04
C ILE A 139 -18.18 -6.48 -11.39
N PRO A 140 -19.16 -7.14 -10.73
CA PRO A 140 -20.56 -6.87 -11.00
C PRO A 140 -20.90 -5.39 -10.86
N SER A 141 -21.71 -4.84 -11.76
CA SER A 141 -22.07 -3.42 -11.75
C SER A 141 -22.86 -2.99 -10.51
N ASP A 142 -23.47 -3.95 -9.79
CA ASP A 142 -24.15 -3.76 -8.51
C ASP A 142 -23.26 -4.03 -7.29
N PHE A 143 -21.94 -4.08 -7.47
CA PHE A 143 -21.00 -4.30 -6.37
C PHE A 143 -21.17 -3.26 -5.27
N PHE A 144 -21.30 -1.99 -5.63
CA PHE A 144 -21.65 -0.92 -4.71
C PHE A 144 -23.17 -0.74 -4.67
N PRO A 145 -23.86 -1.33 -3.67
CA PRO A 145 -25.29 -1.20 -3.58
C PRO A 145 -25.69 0.22 -3.19
N SER A 146 -26.87 0.66 -3.64
CA SER A 146 -27.39 2.00 -3.38
C SER A 146 -28.87 1.97 -3.04
N ASN A 147 -29.36 3.08 -2.49
CA ASN A 147 -30.78 3.32 -2.28
C ASN A 147 -31.09 4.80 -2.64
N ALA A 148 -31.21 5.06 -3.94
CA ALA A 148 -31.49 6.40 -4.45
C ALA A 148 -32.79 7.00 -3.91
N THR A 149 -33.79 6.17 -3.60
CA THR A 149 -35.05 6.63 -3.03
C THR A 149 -34.88 7.25 -1.64
N LEU A 150 -34.02 6.66 -0.82
CA LEU A 150 -33.76 7.13 0.54
C LEU A 150 -32.75 8.29 0.58
N TYR A 151 -31.67 8.19 -0.22
CA TYR A 151 -30.54 9.11 -0.11
C TYR A 151 -30.52 10.20 -1.21
N GLY A 152 -31.27 10.02 -2.29
CA GLY A 152 -31.27 10.97 -3.42
C GLY A 152 -30.09 10.81 -4.38
N TYR A 153 -29.17 9.87 -4.12
CA TYR A 153 -27.99 9.59 -4.95
C TYR A 153 -27.67 8.08 -4.92
N THR A 154 -26.86 7.63 -5.86
CA THR A 154 -26.51 6.20 -6.03
C THR A 154 -25.07 5.87 -5.68
N ASP A 155 -24.17 6.85 -5.70
CA ASP A 155 -22.79 6.66 -5.33
C ASP A 155 -22.51 7.29 -3.96
N PHE A 156 -22.12 6.44 -3.02
CA PHE A 156 -21.78 6.86 -1.66
C PHE A 156 -20.30 7.30 -1.52
N GLY A 157 -19.48 7.14 -2.56
CA GLY A 157 -18.09 7.54 -2.63
C GLY A 157 -17.16 6.74 -1.73
N VAL A 158 -17.44 6.64 -0.43
CA VAL A 158 -16.55 6.03 0.57
C VAL A 158 -17.24 4.99 1.40
N TRP A 159 -16.62 3.82 1.46
CA TRP A 159 -17.08 2.67 2.22
C TRP A 159 -16.09 2.31 3.33
N ASN A 160 -16.60 1.99 4.51
CA ASN A 160 -15.86 1.21 5.49
C ASN A 160 -15.86 -0.25 5.06
N ILE A 161 -14.72 -0.89 5.12
CA ILE A 161 -14.53 -2.27 4.71
C ILE A 161 -13.73 -3.05 5.75
N SER A 162 -13.89 -4.37 5.75
CA SER A 162 -12.86 -5.26 6.26
C SER A 162 -12.01 -5.79 5.12
N TYR A 163 -10.73 -6.07 5.41
CA TYR A 163 -9.81 -6.68 4.46
C TYR A 163 -9.12 -7.89 5.07
N ALA A 164 -8.76 -8.85 4.23
CA ALA A 164 -7.89 -9.96 4.57
C ALA A 164 -6.93 -10.24 3.43
N SER A 165 -5.62 -10.37 3.74
CA SER A 165 -4.62 -10.84 2.77
C SER A 165 -4.92 -12.25 2.34
N VAL A 166 -4.86 -12.51 1.06
CA VAL A 166 -5.09 -13.84 0.46
C VAL A 166 -4.03 -14.13 -0.59
N SER A 167 -3.78 -15.41 -0.87
CA SER A 167 -2.91 -15.77 -2.00
C SER A 167 -3.57 -15.40 -3.33
N CYS A 168 -2.84 -14.68 -4.19
CA CYS A 168 -3.31 -14.36 -5.53
C CYS A 168 -3.52 -15.63 -6.36
N ASN A 169 -2.59 -16.58 -6.28
CA ASN A 169 -2.61 -17.80 -7.09
C ASN A 169 -3.84 -18.68 -6.87
N THR A 170 -4.50 -18.57 -5.72
CA THR A 170 -5.67 -19.41 -5.37
C THR A 170 -6.97 -18.65 -5.31
N SER A 171 -6.92 -17.31 -5.16
CA SER A 171 -8.12 -16.55 -4.80
C SER A 171 -8.48 -15.44 -5.77
N TRP A 172 -7.49 -14.91 -6.52
CA TRP A 172 -7.74 -13.83 -7.46
C TRP A 172 -8.26 -14.35 -8.81
N ALA A 173 -9.22 -13.66 -9.40
CA ALA A 173 -9.88 -14.08 -10.64
C ALA A 173 -8.93 -14.21 -11.84
N GLY A 174 -7.83 -13.43 -11.86
CA GLY A 174 -6.80 -13.49 -12.90
C GLY A 174 -5.70 -14.55 -12.67
N ALA A 175 -5.78 -15.36 -11.61
CA ALA A 175 -4.71 -16.29 -11.23
C ALA A 175 -4.36 -17.35 -12.28
N SER A 176 -5.35 -17.75 -13.09
CA SER A 176 -5.15 -18.76 -14.15
C SER A 176 -4.81 -18.17 -15.53
N ASP A 177 -4.81 -16.84 -15.67
CA ASP A 177 -4.44 -16.16 -16.90
C ASP A 177 -2.96 -15.79 -16.88
N ALA A 178 -2.16 -16.48 -17.69
CA ALA A 178 -0.72 -16.27 -17.76
C ALA A 178 -0.32 -14.85 -18.20
N ALA A 179 -1.18 -14.14 -18.94
CA ALA A 179 -0.93 -12.76 -19.34
C ALA A 179 -1.26 -11.76 -18.22
N ALA A 180 -2.17 -12.15 -17.30
CA ALA A 180 -2.56 -11.34 -16.15
C ALA A 180 -1.62 -11.52 -14.95
N VAL A 181 -1.06 -12.71 -14.79
CA VAL A 181 -0.12 -13.02 -13.71
C VAL A 181 1.19 -12.30 -13.95
N GLY A 182 1.63 -11.50 -13.00
CA GLY A 182 2.90 -10.80 -13.10
C GLY A 182 4.11 -11.66 -12.73
N SER A 183 5.30 -11.06 -12.78
CA SER A 183 6.56 -11.71 -12.42
C SER A 183 7.58 -10.71 -11.89
N VAL A 184 8.26 -11.06 -10.79
CA VAL A 184 9.41 -10.28 -10.30
C VAL A 184 10.65 -10.47 -11.17
N THR A 185 10.76 -11.59 -11.88
CA THR A 185 11.90 -11.87 -12.77
C THR A 185 11.86 -11.03 -14.05
N SER A 186 10.70 -10.48 -14.38
CA SER A 186 10.49 -9.57 -15.50
C SER A 186 10.58 -8.10 -15.10
N LEU A 187 11.23 -7.79 -13.98
CA LEU A 187 11.44 -6.40 -13.55
C LEU A 187 12.13 -5.61 -14.64
N SER A 188 11.48 -4.56 -15.10
CA SER A 188 12.09 -3.51 -15.90
C SER A 188 12.35 -2.29 -15.03
N THR A 189 13.06 -1.31 -15.58
CA THR A 189 13.27 -0.03 -14.92
C THR A 189 11.98 0.74 -14.62
N SER A 190 10.84 0.30 -15.16
CA SER A 190 9.57 1.00 -15.11
C SER A 190 8.42 0.23 -14.45
N GLY A 191 8.63 -1.02 -14.02
CA GLY A 191 7.53 -1.77 -13.44
C GLY A 191 7.92 -3.02 -12.66
N CYS A 192 7.06 -3.41 -11.73
CA CYS A 192 7.16 -4.63 -10.94
C CYS A 192 5.75 -5.14 -10.61
N CYS A 193 5.29 -6.14 -11.35
CA CYS A 193 3.96 -6.73 -11.14
C CYS A 193 4.12 -8.22 -10.78
N PRO A 194 4.46 -8.55 -9.50
CA PRO A 194 4.68 -9.93 -9.09
C PRO A 194 3.39 -10.74 -9.07
N ALA A 195 3.50 -12.05 -9.29
CA ALA A 195 2.36 -12.96 -9.34
C ALA A 195 1.66 -13.10 -7.98
N ASP A 196 2.42 -13.39 -6.94
CA ASP A 196 1.91 -13.65 -5.58
C ASP A 196 3.02 -13.34 -4.55
N PRO A 197 3.26 -12.06 -4.21
CA PRO A 197 4.36 -11.69 -3.35
C PRO A 197 4.14 -12.15 -1.91
N THR A 198 5.13 -12.83 -1.34
CA THR A 198 5.11 -13.36 0.03
C THR A 198 5.68 -12.39 1.07
N GLY A 199 6.29 -11.29 0.63
CA GLY A 199 7.07 -10.39 1.47
C GLY A 199 8.55 -10.76 1.54
N SER A 200 8.98 -11.81 0.84
CA SER A 200 10.39 -12.14 0.64
C SER A 200 11.03 -11.16 -0.35
N ALA A 201 12.30 -10.82 -0.14
CA ALA A 201 13.06 -9.97 -1.06
C ALA A 201 13.16 -10.52 -2.50
N ASN A 202 12.90 -11.83 -2.69
CA ASN A 202 12.96 -12.47 -4.00
C ASN A 202 11.67 -12.36 -4.80
N ASP A 203 10.55 -12.03 -4.16
CA ASP A 203 9.22 -12.00 -4.79
C ASP A 203 8.41 -10.73 -4.48
N THR A 204 9.03 -9.75 -3.83
CA THR A 204 8.41 -8.48 -3.47
C THR A 204 9.12 -7.34 -4.18
N CYS A 205 8.36 -6.38 -4.68
CA CYS A 205 8.92 -5.21 -5.33
C CYS A 205 9.64 -4.31 -4.32
N PRO A 206 10.83 -3.80 -4.63
CA PRO A 206 11.49 -2.80 -3.80
C PRO A 206 10.74 -1.46 -3.88
N SER A 207 10.92 -0.61 -2.87
CA SER A 207 10.40 0.75 -2.89
C SER A 207 11.31 1.67 -3.73
N TYR A 208 10.72 2.42 -4.64
CA TYR A 208 11.45 3.49 -5.34
C TYR A 208 11.90 4.62 -4.41
N SER A 209 11.15 4.89 -3.36
CA SER A 209 11.48 5.94 -2.40
C SER A 209 12.76 5.63 -1.64
N ASP A 210 13.06 4.35 -1.41
CA ASP A 210 14.30 3.91 -0.76
C ASP A 210 15.52 4.18 -1.64
N ASN A 211 15.32 4.35 -2.95
CA ASN A 211 16.32 4.71 -3.95
C ASN A 211 16.21 6.16 -4.45
N ASN A 212 15.62 7.07 -3.67
CA ASN A 212 15.40 8.46 -4.06
C ASN A 212 14.62 8.62 -5.39
N GLY A 213 13.64 7.75 -5.64
CA GLY A 213 12.85 7.75 -6.87
C GLY A 213 13.55 7.13 -8.08
N ILE A 214 14.74 6.57 -7.91
CA ILE A 214 15.47 5.88 -8.99
C ILE A 214 15.07 4.40 -8.96
N PRO A 215 14.61 3.82 -10.10
CA PRO A 215 14.35 2.40 -10.17
C PRO A 215 15.59 1.58 -9.78
N PRO A 216 15.46 0.52 -9.00
CA PRO A 216 16.60 -0.34 -8.69
C PRO A 216 17.15 -0.91 -9.99
N ASN A 217 18.47 -0.83 -10.16
CA ASN A 217 19.12 -1.50 -11.28
C ASN A 217 18.86 -3.01 -11.15
N THR A 218 18.32 -3.61 -12.19
CA THR A 218 17.93 -5.03 -12.30
C THR A 218 19.09 -6.02 -12.18
N GLY A 219 20.25 -5.62 -11.69
CA GLY A 219 21.45 -6.44 -11.60
C GLY A 219 22.13 -6.53 -10.23
N THR A 220 21.72 -5.74 -9.26
CA THR A 220 22.31 -5.81 -7.92
C THR A 220 21.22 -5.74 -6.86
N SER A 221 20.94 -6.89 -6.25
CA SER A 221 20.14 -7.02 -5.03
C SER A 221 20.91 -6.44 -3.83
N ASP A 222 21.19 -5.15 -3.85
CA ASP A 222 21.67 -4.41 -2.69
C ASP A 222 20.50 -3.66 -2.05
N ALA A 223 19.52 -4.41 -1.55
CA ALA A 223 18.66 -3.95 -0.46
C ALA A 223 19.49 -3.86 0.84
N LYS A 224 20.61 -3.16 0.79
CA LYS A 224 21.27 -2.67 2.01
C LYS A 224 20.53 -1.43 2.42
N SER A 225 19.66 -1.61 3.42
CA SER A 225 19.17 -0.55 4.30
C SER A 225 20.22 0.56 4.39
N ARG A 226 19.98 1.67 3.70
CA ARG A 226 20.71 2.90 4.01
C ARG A 226 20.13 3.41 5.31
N VAL A 227 20.66 2.90 6.43
CA VAL A 227 20.62 3.64 7.68
C VAL A 227 21.21 5.00 7.33
N ALA A 228 20.34 6.00 7.23
CA ALA A 228 20.77 7.38 7.06
C ALA A 228 21.64 7.69 8.26
N LEU A 229 22.93 7.80 8.04
CA LEU A 229 23.92 8.30 9.00
C LEU A 229 23.60 9.78 9.27
N TYR A 230 22.55 10.01 10.05
CA TYR A 230 22.33 11.29 10.71
C TYR A 230 22.93 11.25 12.09
N THR A 231 24.24 11.10 12.20
CA THR A 231 24.95 11.39 13.44
C THR A 231 26.44 11.61 13.19
N PRO A 232 26.88 12.83 12.91
CA PRO A 232 28.02 13.32 13.69
C PRO A 232 27.81 14.67 14.40
N ALA A 233 26.75 15.43 14.07
CA ALA A 233 26.63 16.77 14.62
C ALA A 233 26.21 16.83 16.11
N LEU A 234 25.51 15.83 16.62
CA LEU A 234 25.02 15.85 18.02
C LEU A 234 26.06 15.35 19.03
N ILE A 235 27.07 14.60 18.61
CA ILE A 235 28.10 14.06 19.51
C ILE A 235 29.14 15.13 19.86
N ILE A 236 29.41 16.08 18.96
CA ILE A 236 30.41 17.13 19.19
C ILE A 236 29.94 18.17 20.22
N THR A 237 28.64 18.42 20.30
CA THR A 237 28.09 19.40 21.27
C THR A 237 28.02 18.88 22.70
N LEU A 238 27.86 17.56 22.92
CA LEU A 238 27.82 16.99 24.27
C LEU A 238 29.21 16.81 24.91
N THR A 239 30.27 16.63 24.11
CA THR A 239 31.62 16.52 24.60
C THR A 239 32.22 17.88 24.99
N GLN A 240 31.82 18.96 24.33
CA GLN A 240 32.28 20.32 24.71
C GLN A 240 31.59 20.86 25.99
N ALA A 241 30.35 20.44 26.27
CA ALA A 241 29.64 20.83 27.49
C ALA A 241 30.21 20.17 28.75
N LEU A 242 30.87 19.01 28.65
CA LEU A 242 31.47 18.32 29.78
C LEU A 242 32.88 18.80 30.12
N LEU A 243 33.56 19.53 29.22
CA LEU A 243 34.92 20.05 29.41
C LEU A 243 34.94 21.48 30.01
N ILE A 244 33.79 22.14 30.14
CA ILE A 244 33.67 23.49 30.70
C ILE A 244 33.25 23.47 32.19
N SER A 245 32.91 22.28 32.73
CA SER A 245 32.47 22.10 34.11
C SER A 245 33.45 21.30 34.99
N LEU A 246 34.72 21.26 34.62
CA LEU A 246 35.87 20.86 35.44
C LEU A 246 36.88 22.03 35.50
#